data_d5e09c33e8fe76fe58136c5bd8381f95
#
_entry.id   d5e09c33e8fe76fe58136c5bd8381f95
#
_cell.length_a   1.000
_cell.length_b   1.000
_cell.length_c   1.000
_cell.angle_alpha   90.00
_cell.angle_beta   90.00
_cell.angle_gamma   90.00
#
_symmetry.space_group_name_H-M   'P 1'
#
loop_
_entity.id
_entity.type
_entity.pdbx_description
1 polymer ?
#
loop_
_entity_poly.entity_id
_entity_poly.type
_entity_poly.pdbx_seq_one_letter_code
_entity_poly.pdbx_strand_id
1 'polypeptide(L)'
;MLTHHQIMQFRTFGYVVLPGMLSQGEADALRAEVAAELSAAFGVLGTAPGPNDGISGDYLPLAVNRAPLSLSLIADDPRTFLASAELLGSPTVPSLGTATCFTGDSSWHTRQGPDIGGVAFWADLEQRTAGTGAIRVIPGSHLPEFERLLWQYGAIEPAASGFEEWDWPHVVIDTKPGDIVALHLHLRMCTRGGTPRLSWTIEYLPWPGVADRDRMAAVRDLLLDEVEYDHEDYDRERWPGWREWADGAAGITSRELAVERLRILGVLP
;
A
#
# COMPACT_ATOMS: atom_id res chain seq x y z
N MET A 1 -5.29 -16.39 -9.59
CA MET A 1 -5.19 -15.68 -10.89
C MET A 1 -6.37 -14.74 -11.03
N LEU A 2 -6.10 -13.51 -11.39
CA LEU A 2 -7.13 -12.49 -11.62
C LEU A 2 -7.87 -12.77 -12.93
N THR A 3 -9.13 -12.34 -13.01
CA THR A 3 -9.87 -12.36 -14.26
C THR A 3 -9.38 -11.25 -15.18
N HIS A 4 -9.55 -11.43 -16.49
CA HIS A 4 -9.24 -10.37 -17.45
C HIS A 4 -9.98 -9.06 -17.14
N HIS A 5 -11.24 -9.15 -16.69
CA HIS A 5 -12.04 -7.98 -16.29
C HIS A 5 -11.39 -7.22 -15.11
N GLN A 6 -10.91 -7.91 -14.08
CA GLN A 6 -10.23 -7.30 -12.94
C GLN A 6 -8.93 -6.58 -13.36
N ILE A 7 -8.15 -7.21 -14.24
CA ILE A 7 -6.93 -6.61 -14.78
C ILE A 7 -7.25 -5.34 -15.59
N MET A 8 -8.26 -5.41 -16.46
CA MET A 8 -8.68 -4.26 -17.26
C MET A 8 -9.26 -3.14 -16.41
N GLN A 9 -10.04 -3.47 -15.38
CA GLN A 9 -10.55 -2.48 -14.43
C GLN A 9 -9.42 -1.73 -13.75
N PHE A 10 -8.42 -2.46 -13.21
CA PHE A 10 -7.25 -1.83 -12.59
C PHE A 10 -6.49 -0.93 -13.55
N ARG A 11 -6.21 -1.40 -14.76
CA ARG A 11 -5.44 -0.62 -15.74
C ARG A 11 -6.18 0.61 -16.26
N THR A 12 -7.52 0.55 -16.32
CA THR A 12 -8.35 1.67 -16.79
C THR A 12 -8.62 2.69 -15.70
N PHE A 13 -8.95 2.23 -14.49
CA PHE A 13 -9.43 3.10 -13.42
C PHE A 13 -8.40 3.30 -12.29
N GLY A 14 -7.30 2.54 -12.28
CA GLY A 14 -6.25 2.60 -11.26
C GLY A 14 -6.58 1.84 -9.99
N TYR A 15 -7.70 1.12 -9.93
CA TYR A 15 -8.07 0.30 -8.79
C TYR A 15 -8.93 -0.90 -9.19
N VAL A 16 -8.91 -1.91 -8.33
CA VAL A 16 -9.86 -3.03 -8.37
C VAL A 16 -10.10 -3.56 -6.96
N VAL A 17 -11.35 -3.86 -6.66
CA VAL A 17 -11.72 -4.56 -5.42
C VAL A 17 -11.69 -6.05 -5.69
N LEU A 18 -11.05 -6.80 -4.78
CA LEU A 18 -10.91 -8.25 -4.78
C LEU A 18 -11.67 -8.81 -3.57
N PRO A 19 -13.00 -9.06 -3.72
CA PRO A 19 -13.85 -9.42 -2.60
C PRO A 19 -13.49 -10.79 -2.04
N GLY A 20 -13.39 -10.91 -0.71
CA GLY A 20 -13.13 -12.18 -0.04
C GLY A 20 -11.82 -12.84 -0.44
N MET A 21 -10.82 -12.04 -0.81
CA MET A 21 -9.48 -12.55 -1.17
C MET A 21 -8.82 -13.25 0.01
N LEU A 22 -9.06 -12.76 1.23
CA LEU A 22 -8.75 -13.45 2.46
C LEU A 22 -10.03 -14.10 3.02
N SER A 23 -9.91 -15.29 3.54
CA SER A 23 -10.98 -15.91 4.34
C SER A 23 -11.20 -15.11 5.64
N GLN A 24 -12.35 -15.30 6.28
CA GLN A 24 -12.62 -14.65 7.56
C GLN A 24 -11.54 -14.97 8.60
N GLY A 25 -11.07 -16.22 8.67
CA GLY A 25 -10.02 -16.63 9.61
C GLY A 25 -8.68 -15.94 9.32
N GLU A 26 -8.31 -15.75 8.04
CA GLU A 26 -7.11 -14.99 7.65
C GLU A 26 -7.27 -13.50 7.98
N ALA A 27 -8.44 -12.92 7.73
CA ALA A 27 -8.70 -11.52 8.06
C ALA A 27 -8.63 -11.26 9.57
N ASP A 28 -9.18 -12.18 10.39
CA ASP A 28 -9.13 -12.10 11.85
C ASP A 28 -7.70 -12.25 12.36
N ALA A 29 -6.92 -13.17 11.78
CA ALA A 29 -5.51 -13.36 12.11
C ALA A 29 -4.68 -12.13 11.75
N LEU A 30 -4.84 -11.60 10.54
CA LEU A 30 -4.14 -10.39 10.08
C LEU A 30 -4.47 -9.19 10.96
N ARG A 31 -5.74 -9.04 11.35
CA ARG A 31 -6.17 -8.00 12.28
C ARG A 31 -5.48 -8.13 13.64
N ALA A 32 -5.40 -9.34 14.17
CA ALA A 32 -4.75 -9.60 15.45
C ALA A 32 -3.24 -9.31 15.39
N GLU A 33 -2.55 -9.72 14.33
CA GLU A 33 -1.13 -9.44 14.10
C GLU A 33 -0.87 -7.92 14.04
N VAL A 34 -1.60 -7.21 13.17
CA VAL A 34 -1.46 -5.76 12.99
C VAL A 34 -1.74 -4.99 14.29
N ALA A 35 -2.82 -5.34 14.99
CA ALA A 35 -3.15 -4.71 16.26
C ALA A 35 -2.08 -4.96 17.33
N ALA A 36 -1.52 -6.17 17.40
CA ALA A 36 -0.48 -6.53 18.36
C ALA A 36 0.82 -5.76 18.09
N GLU A 37 1.27 -5.69 16.84
CA GLU A 37 2.50 -4.98 16.46
C GLU A 37 2.38 -3.47 16.71
N LEU A 38 1.27 -2.84 16.28
CA LEU A 38 1.03 -1.42 16.55
C LEU A 38 0.93 -1.14 18.04
N SER A 39 0.22 -1.97 18.81
CA SER A 39 0.09 -1.78 20.26
C SER A 39 1.43 -1.96 20.99
N ALA A 40 2.28 -2.86 20.51
CA ALA A 40 3.63 -3.04 21.06
C ALA A 40 4.54 -1.84 20.78
N ALA A 41 4.36 -1.18 19.63
CA ALA A 41 5.15 -0.01 19.25
C ALA A 41 4.65 1.29 19.89
N PHE A 42 3.33 1.51 19.89
CA PHE A 42 2.73 2.82 20.22
C PHE A 42 1.83 2.79 21.46
N GLY A 43 1.51 1.62 22.00
CA GLY A 43 0.61 1.49 23.15
C GLY A 43 -0.87 1.66 22.77
N VAL A 44 -1.50 2.79 23.12
CA VAL A 44 -2.92 3.04 22.80
C VAL A 44 -3.05 3.50 21.36
N LEU A 45 -3.83 2.76 20.56
CA LEU A 45 -4.02 3.06 19.14
C LEU A 45 -5.10 4.12 18.89
N GLY A 46 -4.95 4.84 17.77
CA GLY A 46 -5.97 5.78 17.31
C GLY A 46 -6.08 7.04 18.15
N THR A 47 -4.96 7.62 18.55
CA THR A 47 -4.93 8.92 19.23
C THR A 47 -5.68 9.99 18.45
N ALA A 48 -6.23 10.98 19.16
CA ALA A 48 -6.97 12.08 18.54
C ALA A 48 -6.12 12.80 17.46
N PRO A 49 -6.74 13.34 16.39
CA PRO A 49 -6.02 14.06 15.35
C PRO A 49 -5.16 15.19 15.93
N GLY A 50 -3.95 15.31 15.41
CA GLY A 50 -3.10 16.45 15.71
C GLY A 50 -3.68 17.76 15.16
N PRO A 51 -3.31 18.91 15.71
CA PRO A 51 -3.95 20.21 15.38
C PRO A 51 -3.68 20.70 13.95
N ASN A 52 -2.77 20.12 13.22
CA ASN A 52 -2.26 20.70 11.96
C ASN A 52 -2.57 19.93 10.68
N ASP A 53 -2.95 18.63 10.71
CA ASP A 53 -3.01 17.80 9.50
C ASP A 53 -4.34 17.09 9.24
N GLY A 54 -5.35 17.26 10.09
CA GLY A 54 -6.65 16.61 9.91
C GLY A 54 -6.63 15.08 10.10
N ILE A 55 -5.46 14.45 10.00
CA ILE A 55 -5.25 13.02 10.22
C ILE A 55 -4.15 12.83 11.25
N SER A 56 -4.38 11.94 12.20
CA SER A 56 -3.31 11.41 13.06
C SER A 56 -3.30 9.90 12.97
N GLY A 57 -2.19 9.27 13.26
CA GLY A 57 -2.18 7.84 13.24
C GLY A 57 -0.81 7.21 13.41
N ASP A 58 -0.90 5.94 13.73
CA ASP A 58 0.24 5.08 13.93
C ASP A 58 0.57 4.39 12.62
N TYR A 59 1.82 4.44 12.22
CA TYR A 59 2.37 3.79 11.03
C TYR A 59 3.55 2.94 11.47
N LEU A 60 3.50 1.67 11.12
CA LEU A 60 4.57 0.75 11.42
C LEU A 60 4.81 -0.16 10.21
N PRO A 61 6.01 -0.16 9.66
CA PRO A 61 6.40 -1.24 8.80
C PRO A 61 6.40 -2.55 9.61
N LEU A 62 5.77 -3.60 9.04
CA LEU A 62 5.65 -4.87 9.76
C LEU A 62 6.98 -5.62 9.79
N ALA A 63 7.40 -5.97 10.98
CA ALA A 63 8.58 -6.79 11.19
C ALA A 63 8.37 -8.19 10.60
N VAL A 64 9.21 -8.53 9.64
CA VAL A 64 9.11 -9.70 8.76
C VAL A 64 9.10 -11.04 9.50
N ASN A 65 9.52 -11.11 10.74
CA ASN A 65 9.63 -12.36 11.50
C ASN A 65 8.67 -12.50 12.68
N ARG A 66 7.75 -11.55 12.88
CA ARG A 66 6.82 -11.57 14.02
C ARG A 66 5.35 -11.73 13.66
N ALA A 67 5.00 -11.52 12.40
CA ALA A 67 3.63 -11.54 11.90
C ALA A 67 3.52 -12.56 10.74
N PRO A 68 3.31 -13.85 11.02
CA PRO A 68 3.47 -14.93 10.04
C PRO A 68 2.53 -14.82 8.84
N LEU A 69 1.31 -14.33 9.01
CA LEU A 69 0.39 -14.16 7.88
C LEU A 69 0.76 -12.95 7.03
N SER A 70 1.00 -11.79 7.65
CA SER A 70 1.45 -10.58 6.95
C SER A 70 2.70 -10.86 6.13
N LEU A 71 3.62 -11.63 6.69
CA LEU A 71 4.85 -12.05 6.05
C LEU A 71 4.61 -12.93 4.83
N SER A 72 3.75 -13.93 4.96
CA SER A 72 3.44 -14.84 3.85
C SER A 72 2.79 -14.11 2.67
N LEU A 73 2.00 -13.06 2.95
CA LEU A 73 1.37 -12.23 1.94
C LEU A 73 2.36 -11.39 1.13
N ILE A 74 3.61 -11.22 1.58
CA ILE A 74 4.60 -10.42 0.85
C ILE A 74 5.03 -11.12 -0.45
N ALA A 75 5.41 -12.40 -0.39
CA ALA A 75 5.91 -13.08 -1.57
C ALA A 75 5.52 -14.56 -1.65
N ASP A 76 5.08 -15.18 -0.56
CA ASP A 76 4.74 -16.61 -0.55
C ASP A 76 3.37 -16.85 -1.13
N ASP A 77 2.47 -15.91 -0.90
CA ASP A 77 1.09 -16.01 -1.36
C ASP A 77 0.96 -15.52 -2.81
N PRO A 78 0.53 -16.39 -3.73
CA PRO A 78 0.33 -16.01 -5.12
C PRO A 78 -0.81 -14.99 -5.30
N ARG A 79 -1.73 -14.87 -4.34
CA ARG A 79 -2.84 -13.92 -4.40
C ARG A 79 -2.36 -12.47 -4.40
N THR A 80 -1.19 -12.19 -3.85
CA THR A 80 -0.59 -10.85 -3.84
C THR A 80 0.57 -10.74 -4.82
N PHE A 81 1.63 -11.53 -4.64
CA PHE A 81 2.86 -11.41 -5.43
C PHE A 81 2.64 -11.68 -6.93
N LEU A 82 1.94 -12.77 -7.30
CA LEU A 82 1.67 -13.03 -8.72
C LEU A 82 0.60 -12.09 -9.28
N ALA A 83 -0.41 -11.75 -8.47
CA ALA A 83 -1.43 -10.79 -8.89
C ALA A 83 -0.84 -9.40 -9.18
N SER A 84 0.17 -8.96 -8.45
CA SER A 84 0.84 -7.69 -8.73
C SER A 84 1.44 -7.66 -10.13
N ALA A 85 2.09 -8.75 -10.55
CA ALA A 85 2.65 -8.88 -11.89
C ALA A 85 1.57 -8.93 -12.99
N GLU A 86 0.42 -9.59 -12.72
CA GLU A 86 -0.72 -9.61 -13.64
C GLU A 86 -1.32 -8.20 -13.82
N LEU A 87 -1.50 -7.44 -12.73
CA LEU A 87 -2.05 -6.09 -12.77
C LEU A 87 -1.14 -5.12 -13.52
N LEU A 88 0.16 -5.13 -13.21
CA LEU A 88 1.13 -4.23 -13.83
C LEU A 88 1.56 -4.68 -15.24
N GLY A 89 1.36 -5.95 -15.58
CA GLY A 89 1.79 -6.52 -16.87
C GLY A 89 3.30 -6.70 -17.00
N SER A 90 4.02 -6.70 -15.89
CA SER A 90 5.47 -6.87 -15.79
C SER A 90 5.85 -7.59 -14.51
N PRO A 91 7.01 -8.25 -14.43
CA PRO A 91 7.54 -8.76 -13.18
C PRO A 91 7.59 -7.66 -12.12
N THR A 92 7.47 -8.04 -10.84
CA THR A 92 7.44 -7.09 -9.72
C THR A 92 8.46 -7.44 -8.65
N VAL A 93 8.76 -6.48 -7.81
CA VAL A 93 9.53 -6.63 -6.59
C VAL A 93 8.69 -6.11 -5.42
N PRO A 94 8.60 -6.82 -4.29
CA PRO A 94 7.83 -6.34 -3.15
C PRO A 94 8.58 -5.25 -2.40
N SER A 95 7.84 -4.31 -1.84
CA SER A 95 8.26 -3.48 -0.72
C SER A 95 7.92 -4.16 0.62
N LEU A 96 8.13 -3.47 1.72
CA LEU A 96 7.72 -3.97 3.04
C LEU A 96 6.20 -3.88 3.22
N GLY A 97 5.64 -4.81 3.98
CA GLY A 97 4.28 -4.71 4.49
C GLY A 97 4.19 -3.63 5.56
N THR A 98 3.10 -2.89 5.61
CA THR A 98 2.86 -1.85 6.60
C THR A 98 1.58 -2.08 7.37
N ALA A 99 1.61 -1.76 8.67
CA ALA A 99 0.45 -1.68 9.54
C ALA A 99 0.15 -0.22 9.83
N THR A 100 -1.11 0.17 9.76
CA THR A 100 -1.51 1.54 10.09
C THR A 100 -2.78 1.57 10.93
N CYS A 101 -2.86 2.58 11.80
CA CYS A 101 -4.08 2.93 12.51
C CYS A 101 -4.29 4.44 12.43
N PHE A 102 -5.02 4.90 11.42
CA PHE A 102 -5.27 6.32 11.19
C PHE A 102 -6.64 6.78 11.70
N THR A 103 -6.70 8.03 12.18
CA THR A 103 -7.92 8.73 12.62
C THR A 103 -8.00 10.08 11.92
N GLY A 104 -9.20 10.53 11.60
CA GLY A 104 -9.41 11.81 10.90
C GLY A 104 -9.50 11.69 9.39
N ASP A 105 -9.55 12.82 8.72
CA ASP A 105 -9.69 12.94 7.27
C ASP A 105 -8.32 13.18 6.64
N SER A 106 -8.01 12.50 5.54
CA SER A 106 -6.85 12.83 4.72
C SER A 106 -7.25 13.67 3.52
N SER A 107 -6.37 14.58 3.10
CA SER A 107 -6.50 15.29 1.82
C SER A 107 -6.26 14.32 0.64
N TRP A 108 -6.59 14.76 -0.58
CA TRP A 108 -6.28 14.02 -1.79
C TRP A 108 -4.77 13.92 -2.00
N HIS A 109 -4.25 12.71 -2.06
CA HIS A 109 -2.83 12.43 -2.25
C HIS A 109 -2.63 11.20 -3.14
N THR A 110 -1.43 10.99 -3.60
CA THR A 110 -0.93 9.75 -4.19
C THR A 110 -0.01 9.05 -3.19
N ARG A 111 0.13 7.74 -3.30
CA ARG A 111 1.05 7.01 -2.39
C ARG A 111 2.52 7.23 -2.72
N GLN A 112 2.84 7.50 -3.98
CA GLN A 112 4.21 7.75 -4.44
C GLN A 112 4.27 8.90 -5.44
N GLY A 113 5.47 9.47 -5.58
CA GLY A 113 5.77 10.49 -6.58
C GLY A 113 5.71 9.97 -8.04
N PRO A 114 5.85 10.86 -9.03
CA PRO A 114 5.45 10.61 -10.42
C PRO A 114 6.31 9.59 -11.19
N ASP A 115 7.45 9.14 -10.67
CA ASP A 115 8.46 8.48 -11.51
C ASP A 115 8.40 6.95 -11.50
N ILE A 116 7.81 6.31 -10.48
CA ILE A 116 7.73 4.86 -10.36
C ILE A 116 6.30 4.43 -10.11
N GLY A 117 5.66 3.84 -11.12
CA GLY A 117 4.36 3.20 -10.95
C GLY A 117 4.48 1.92 -10.14
N GLY A 118 3.36 1.45 -9.60
CA GLY A 118 3.30 0.21 -8.84
C GLY A 118 1.87 -0.08 -8.41
N VAL A 119 1.71 -1.09 -7.57
CA VAL A 119 0.42 -1.46 -7.01
C VAL A 119 0.52 -1.67 -5.50
N ALA A 120 -0.39 -1.08 -4.75
CA ALA A 120 -0.63 -1.38 -3.35
C ALA A 120 -1.80 -2.35 -3.21
N PHE A 121 -1.65 -3.38 -2.39
CA PHE A 121 -2.76 -4.19 -1.90
C PHE A 121 -3.10 -3.70 -0.50
N TRP A 122 -4.31 -3.19 -0.35
CA TRP A 122 -4.82 -2.60 0.88
C TRP A 122 -5.91 -3.48 1.47
N ALA A 123 -5.80 -3.83 2.74
CA ALA A 123 -6.83 -4.49 3.53
C ALA A 123 -7.30 -3.58 4.66
N ASP A 124 -8.57 -3.19 4.62
CA ASP A 124 -9.22 -2.68 5.83
C ASP A 124 -9.55 -3.87 6.75
N LEU A 125 -9.08 -3.80 7.99
CA LEU A 125 -9.22 -4.90 8.95
C LEU A 125 -10.54 -4.82 9.75
N GLU A 126 -11.37 -3.85 9.38
CA GLU A 126 -12.74 -3.66 9.85
C GLU A 126 -13.62 -3.22 8.68
N GLN A 127 -14.94 -3.35 8.84
CA GLN A 127 -15.85 -2.89 7.80
C GLN A 127 -15.74 -1.36 7.63
N ARG A 128 -15.58 -0.92 6.40
CA ARG A 128 -15.52 0.50 6.02
C ARG A 128 -16.60 0.86 5.02
N THR A 129 -17.22 1.99 5.26
CA THR A 129 -18.25 2.60 4.42
C THR A 129 -17.99 4.09 4.27
N ALA A 130 -18.76 4.77 3.44
CA ALA A 130 -18.65 6.21 3.24
C ALA A 130 -18.60 7.03 4.55
N GLY A 131 -19.29 6.57 5.60
CA GLY A 131 -19.38 7.25 6.90
C GLY A 131 -18.32 6.81 7.91
N THR A 132 -17.55 5.76 7.64
CA THR A 132 -16.59 5.18 8.60
C THR A 132 -15.15 5.17 8.09
N GLY A 133 -14.84 5.97 7.08
CA GLY A 133 -13.48 6.14 6.60
C GLY A 133 -13.08 5.23 5.44
N ALA A 134 -14.05 4.78 4.62
CA ALA A 134 -13.75 4.07 3.38
C ALA A 134 -12.85 4.92 2.46
N ILE A 135 -11.97 4.25 1.73
CA ILE A 135 -11.12 4.88 0.73
C ILE A 135 -11.98 5.52 -0.36
N ARG A 136 -11.64 6.73 -0.73
CA ARG A 136 -12.16 7.42 -1.91
C ARG A 136 -11.07 7.53 -2.95
N VAL A 137 -11.41 7.31 -4.20
CA VAL A 137 -10.47 7.38 -5.32
C VAL A 137 -11.03 8.23 -6.45
N ILE A 138 -10.17 8.91 -7.20
CA ILE A 138 -10.52 9.55 -8.46
C ILE A 138 -10.14 8.58 -9.59
N PRO A 139 -11.10 7.84 -10.18
CA PRO A 139 -10.81 6.82 -11.18
C PRO A 139 -10.08 7.40 -12.39
N GLY A 140 -9.00 6.73 -12.82
CA GLY A 140 -8.20 7.17 -13.96
C GLY A 140 -7.13 8.21 -13.65
N SER A 141 -7.10 8.76 -12.43
CA SER A 141 -6.13 9.81 -12.05
C SER A 141 -4.66 9.36 -12.04
N HIS A 142 -4.40 8.07 -12.14
CA HIS A 142 -3.06 7.49 -12.31
C HIS A 142 -2.52 7.62 -13.74
N LEU A 143 -3.37 8.01 -14.71
CA LEU A 143 -2.98 8.21 -16.10
C LEU A 143 -2.42 9.63 -16.27
N PRO A 144 -1.23 9.81 -16.89
CA PRO A 144 -0.59 11.12 -17.00
C PRO A 144 -1.46 12.17 -17.70
N GLU A 145 -2.25 11.78 -18.69
CA GLU A 145 -3.15 12.68 -19.40
C GLU A 145 -4.26 13.18 -18.50
N PHE A 146 -4.82 12.31 -17.64
CA PHE A 146 -5.87 12.67 -16.71
C PHE A 146 -5.32 13.50 -15.55
N GLU A 147 -4.15 13.17 -15.05
CA GLU A 147 -3.45 13.97 -14.04
C GLU A 147 -3.23 15.41 -14.53
N ARG A 148 -2.77 15.58 -15.79
CA ARG A 148 -2.62 16.90 -16.39
C ARG A 148 -3.93 17.68 -16.49
N LEU A 149 -5.06 17.00 -16.75
CA LEU A 149 -6.38 17.64 -16.74
C LEU A 149 -6.78 18.07 -15.32
N LEU A 150 -6.53 17.25 -14.31
CA LEU A 150 -6.78 17.61 -12.91
C LEU A 150 -5.99 18.86 -12.50
N TRP A 151 -4.73 18.97 -12.92
CA TRP A 151 -3.94 20.19 -12.71
C TRP A 151 -4.56 21.43 -13.36
N GLN A 152 -5.01 21.31 -14.60
CA GLN A 152 -5.63 22.43 -15.32
C GLN A 152 -6.93 22.91 -14.67
N TYR A 153 -7.68 22.00 -14.07
CA TYR A 153 -8.96 22.31 -13.40
C TYR A 153 -8.82 22.59 -11.89
N GLY A 154 -7.59 22.67 -11.38
CA GLY A 154 -7.35 23.03 -9.99
C GLY A 154 -7.61 21.91 -8.98
N ALA A 155 -7.69 20.64 -9.42
CA ALA A 155 -7.83 19.52 -8.50
C ALA A 155 -6.68 19.38 -7.51
N ILE A 156 -5.57 20.04 -7.79
CA ILE A 156 -4.36 20.03 -6.98
C ILE A 156 -4.28 21.28 -6.10
N GLU A 157 -4.96 22.36 -6.52
CA GLU A 157 -5.14 23.58 -5.75
C GLU A 157 -6.64 23.98 -5.72
N PRO A 158 -7.47 23.33 -4.91
CA PRO A 158 -8.91 23.59 -4.84
C PRO A 158 -9.24 25.08 -4.62
N ALA A 159 -8.48 25.75 -3.76
CA ALA A 159 -8.66 27.17 -3.45
C ALA A 159 -8.52 28.08 -4.69
N ALA A 160 -7.75 27.68 -5.69
CA ALA A 160 -7.55 28.47 -6.92
C ALA A 160 -8.69 28.25 -7.93
N SER A 161 -9.40 27.11 -7.86
CA SER A 161 -10.47 26.77 -8.80
C SER A 161 -11.87 27.16 -8.34
N GLY A 162 -12.04 27.53 -7.07
CA GLY A 162 -13.36 27.80 -6.47
C GLY A 162 -14.19 26.53 -6.19
N PHE A 163 -13.61 25.36 -6.37
CA PHE A 163 -14.20 24.09 -5.95
C PHE A 163 -13.73 23.74 -4.55
N GLU A 164 -14.62 23.18 -3.76
CA GLU A 164 -14.21 22.53 -2.51
C GLU A 164 -13.45 21.25 -2.84
N GLU A 165 -12.51 20.84 -1.99
CA GLU A 165 -11.68 19.64 -2.17
C GLU A 165 -12.54 18.39 -2.43
N TRP A 166 -13.78 18.36 -1.93
CA TRP A 166 -14.70 17.23 -1.99
C TRP A 166 -15.64 17.24 -3.20
N ASP A 167 -15.62 18.26 -4.03
CA ASP A 167 -16.50 18.39 -5.21
C ASP A 167 -16.00 17.56 -6.40
N TRP A 168 -14.81 16.99 -6.29
CA TRP A 168 -14.26 16.16 -7.34
C TRP A 168 -15.04 14.85 -7.49
N PRO A 169 -15.39 14.47 -8.73
CA PRO A 169 -16.00 13.17 -8.98
C PRO A 169 -15.10 12.04 -8.48
N HIS A 170 -15.60 11.29 -7.51
CA HIS A 170 -14.86 10.21 -6.89
C HIS A 170 -15.74 8.99 -6.65
N VAL A 171 -15.12 7.85 -6.43
CA VAL A 171 -15.78 6.61 -6.02
C VAL A 171 -15.39 6.31 -4.58
N VAL A 172 -16.39 5.99 -3.76
CA VAL A 172 -16.19 5.44 -2.41
C VAL A 172 -16.11 3.93 -2.51
N ILE A 173 -15.07 3.35 -1.92
CA ILE A 173 -14.83 1.91 -1.95
C ILE A 173 -15.21 1.33 -0.59
N ASP A 174 -16.44 0.84 -0.48
CA ASP A 174 -16.86 0.12 0.72
C ASP A 174 -16.17 -1.24 0.78
N THR A 175 -15.65 -1.60 1.95
CA THR A 175 -14.91 -2.84 2.21
C THR A 175 -15.40 -3.52 3.47
N LYS A 176 -15.15 -4.82 3.55
CA LYS A 176 -15.31 -5.64 4.75
C LYS A 176 -14.06 -6.48 4.97
N PRO A 177 -13.81 -6.97 6.20
CA PRO A 177 -12.69 -7.85 6.48
C PRO A 177 -12.61 -9.01 5.49
N GLY A 178 -11.43 -9.21 4.93
CA GLY A 178 -11.18 -10.21 3.88
C GLY A 178 -11.20 -9.65 2.45
N ASP A 179 -11.77 -8.48 2.21
CA ASP A 179 -11.65 -7.79 0.92
C ASP A 179 -10.27 -7.14 0.82
N ILE A 180 -9.67 -7.19 -0.37
CA ILE A 180 -8.44 -6.47 -0.70
C ILE A 180 -8.75 -5.46 -1.81
N VAL A 181 -8.25 -4.25 -1.67
CA VAL A 181 -8.29 -3.24 -2.72
C VAL A 181 -6.91 -3.11 -3.32
N ALA A 182 -6.76 -3.43 -4.61
CA ALA A 182 -5.54 -3.12 -5.34
C ALA A 182 -5.64 -1.70 -5.90
N LEU A 183 -4.65 -0.86 -5.57
CA LEU A 183 -4.57 0.56 -5.91
C LEU A 183 -3.29 0.83 -6.69
N HIS A 184 -3.37 1.52 -7.81
CA HIS A 184 -2.18 2.03 -8.49
C HIS A 184 -1.55 3.14 -7.62
N LEU A 185 -0.21 3.13 -7.46
CA LEU A 185 0.47 4.04 -6.53
C LEU A 185 0.30 5.53 -6.88
N HIS A 186 0.06 5.84 -8.15
CA HIS A 186 -0.24 7.21 -8.62
C HIS A 186 -1.74 7.54 -8.59
N LEU A 187 -2.60 6.64 -8.16
CA LEU A 187 -4.02 6.93 -8.06
C LEU A 187 -4.25 7.94 -6.92
N ARG A 188 -4.99 9.01 -7.22
CA ARG A 188 -5.39 9.97 -6.18
C ARG A 188 -6.44 9.35 -5.29
N MET A 189 -6.13 9.34 -4.01
CA MET A 189 -6.98 8.77 -2.99
C MET A 189 -7.06 9.69 -1.77
N CYS A 190 -8.12 9.53 -1.02
CA CYS A 190 -8.27 10.10 0.32
C CYS A 190 -9.13 9.20 1.19
N THR A 191 -9.17 9.47 2.47
CA THR A 191 -10.09 8.85 3.42
C THR A 191 -10.86 9.92 4.17
N ARG A 192 -12.13 9.67 4.50
CA ARG A 192 -12.96 10.60 5.26
C ARG A 192 -13.79 9.86 6.28
N GLY A 193 -13.76 10.33 7.52
CA GLY A 193 -14.49 9.75 8.63
C GLY A 193 -13.59 9.51 9.84
N GLY A 194 -13.99 10.04 10.97
CA GLY A 194 -13.17 10.28 12.15
C GLY A 194 -12.91 9.07 13.06
N THR A 195 -13.28 7.84 12.71
CA THR A 195 -13.01 6.66 13.55
C THR A 195 -11.63 6.08 13.27
N PRO A 196 -10.93 5.52 14.27
CA PRO A 196 -9.67 4.81 14.04
C PRO A 196 -9.84 3.74 12.95
N ARG A 197 -8.89 3.68 12.02
CA ARG A 197 -8.89 2.77 10.86
C ARG A 197 -7.67 1.89 10.91
N LEU A 198 -7.87 0.65 11.31
CA LEU A 198 -6.81 -0.35 11.27
C LEU A 198 -6.72 -0.93 9.86
N SER A 199 -5.55 -0.85 9.25
CA SER A 199 -5.32 -1.40 7.92
C SER A 199 -3.94 -2.04 7.78
N TRP A 200 -3.85 -2.92 6.81
CA TRP A 200 -2.62 -3.53 6.35
C TRP A 200 -2.42 -3.20 4.87
N THR A 201 -1.18 -2.96 4.48
CA THR A 201 -0.84 -2.67 3.08
C THR A 201 0.48 -3.34 2.72
N ILE A 202 0.58 -3.79 1.47
CA ILE A 202 1.85 -4.11 0.83
C ILE A 202 1.92 -3.50 -0.55
N GLU A 203 3.09 -3.02 -0.93
CA GLU A 203 3.35 -2.43 -2.24
C GLU A 203 4.25 -3.32 -3.08
N TYR A 204 4.03 -3.26 -4.39
CA TYR A 204 4.87 -3.93 -5.38
C TYR A 204 5.24 -2.94 -6.46
N LEU A 205 6.54 -2.87 -6.73
CA LEU A 205 7.10 -2.03 -7.77
C LEU A 205 7.38 -2.86 -9.03
N PRO A 206 7.29 -2.29 -10.23
CA PRO A 206 7.71 -2.98 -11.43
C PRO A 206 9.20 -3.34 -11.35
N TRP A 207 9.53 -4.58 -11.68
CA TRP A 207 10.90 -4.99 -11.89
C TRP A 207 11.39 -4.46 -13.24
N PRO A 208 12.35 -3.51 -13.29
CA PRO A 208 12.74 -2.87 -14.55
C PRO A 208 13.62 -3.76 -15.44
N GLY A 209 14.15 -4.85 -14.88
CA GLY A 209 15.15 -5.67 -15.53
C GLY A 209 16.55 -5.05 -15.52
N VAL A 210 17.57 -5.90 -15.60
CA VAL A 210 18.99 -5.52 -15.42
C VAL A 210 19.54 -4.59 -16.50
N ALA A 211 18.85 -4.44 -17.64
CA ALA A 211 19.27 -3.59 -18.73
C ALA A 211 18.96 -2.09 -18.50
N ASP A 212 17.93 -1.79 -17.71
CA ASP A 212 17.51 -0.41 -17.41
C ASP A 212 18.13 0.05 -16.08
N ARG A 213 19.35 0.54 -16.16
CA ARG A 213 20.15 0.93 -14.97
C ARG A 213 19.56 2.11 -14.21
N ASP A 214 19.00 3.09 -14.90
CA ASP A 214 18.46 4.30 -14.27
C ASP A 214 17.19 3.94 -13.48
N ARG A 215 16.32 3.14 -14.05
CA ARG A 215 15.12 2.68 -13.39
C ARG A 215 15.43 1.67 -12.26
N MET A 216 16.47 0.86 -12.41
CA MET A 216 16.99 0.00 -11.35
C MET A 216 17.45 0.82 -10.15
N ALA A 217 18.19 1.91 -10.39
CA ALA A 217 18.63 2.81 -9.33
C ALA A 217 17.45 3.47 -8.63
N ALA A 218 16.48 3.99 -9.40
CA ALA A 218 15.30 4.63 -8.84
C ALA A 218 14.44 3.67 -7.98
N VAL A 219 14.22 2.43 -8.43
CA VAL A 219 13.51 1.42 -7.64
C VAL A 219 14.28 1.05 -6.39
N ARG A 220 15.60 0.87 -6.49
CA ARG A 220 16.45 0.60 -5.33
C ARG A 220 16.38 1.71 -4.30
N ASP A 221 16.56 2.96 -4.73
CA ASP A 221 16.61 4.11 -3.85
C ASP A 221 15.26 4.26 -3.12
N LEU A 222 14.13 4.08 -3.81
CA LEU A 222 12.81 4.07 -3.20
C LEU A 222 12.65 2.98 -2.12
N LEU A 223 13.11 1.74 -2.41
CA LEU A 223 13.04 0.64 -1.44
C LEU A 223 13.96 0.87 -0.23
N LEU A 224 15.09 1.53 -0.42
CA LEU A 224 16.00 1.89 0.68
C LEU A 224 15.45 3.06 1.50
N ASP A 225 14.84 4.05 0.85
CA ASP A 225 14.19 5.18 1.54
C ASP A 225 13.07 4.68 2.47
N GLU A 226 12.28 3.69 2.03
CA GLU A 226 11.27 3.07 2.90
C GLU A 226 11.86 2.37 4.13
N VAL A 227 13.05 1.79 3.99
CA VAL A 227 13.78 1.14 5.10
C VAL A 227 14.46 2.16 6.01
N GLU A 228 14.89 3.30 5.45
CA GLU A 228 15.60 4.37 6.18
C GLU A 228 14.65 5.45 6.70
N TYR A 229 13.36 5.39 6.41
CA TYR A 229 12.40 6.39 6.85
C TYR A 229 12.40 6.46 8.38
N ASP A 230 13.14 7.45 8.85
CA ASP A 230 13.50 7.66 10.24
C ASP A 230 12.30 8.36 10.94
N HIS A 231 11.33 7.57 11.36
CA HIS A 231 10.53 8.05 12.47
C HIS A 231 11.45 8.11 13.68
N GLU A 232 11.55 9.24 14.35
CA GLU A 232 12.39 9.45 15.55
C GLU A 232 12.19 8.36 16.62
N ASP A 233 11.04 7.68 16.60
CA ASP A 233 10.66 6.57 17.48
C ASP A 233 10.92 5.16 16.88
N TYR A 234 11.59 5.07 15.72
CA TYR A 234 11.75 3.84 14.98
C TYR A 234 12.97 3.05 15.48
N ASP A 235 12.73 1.97 16.20
CA ASP A 235 13.78 1.09 16.71
C ASP A 235 14.27 0.13 15.60
N ARG A 236 15.40 0.47 14.98
CA ARG A 236 16.07 -0.36 13.95
C ARG A 236 16.40 -1.78 14.43
N GLU A 237 16.53 -2.01 15.74
CA GLU A 237 16.72 -3.35 16.30
C GLU A 237 15.45 -4.19 16.27
N ARG A 238 14.28 -3.55 16.21
CA ARG A 238 12.98 -4.22 16.02
C ARG A 238 12.71 -4.61 14.56
N TRP A 239 13.48 -4.10 13.62
CA TRP A 239 13.46 -4.53 12.24
C TRP A 239 14.47 -5.63 12.04
N PRO A 240 14.06 -6.86 12.09
CA PRO A 240 14.82 -7.90 11.47
C PRO A 240 14.72 -7.62 9.97
N GLY A 241 15.78 -7.05 9.46
CA GLY A 241 15.83 -6.62 8.10
C GLY A 241 15.45 -7.75 7.14
N TRP A 242 15.23 -7.41 5.92
CA TRP A 242 15.03 -8.30 4.79
C TRP A 242 15.91 -9.57 4.81
N ARG A 243 17.05 -9.54 5.53
CA ARG A 243 17.99 -10.65 5.62
C ARG A 243 17.35 -11.91 6.21
N GLU A 244 16.70 -11.83 7.37
CA GLU A 244 16.08 -13.01 8.00
C GLU A 244 14.93 -13.57 7.15
N TRP A 245 14.15 -12.67 6.55
CA TRP A 245 13.11 -13.06 5.61
C TRP A 245 13.70 -13.74 4.38
N ALA A 246 14.81 -13.24 3.85
CA ALA A 246 15.51 -13.81 2.72
C ALA A 246 16.15 -15.17 3.04
N ASP A 247 16.72 -15.31 4.23
CA ASP A 247 17.35 -16.57 4.67
C ASP A 247 16.30 -17.69 4.85
N GLY A 248 15.05 -17.34 5.15
CA GLY A 248 13.92 -18.26 5.21
C GLY A 248 13.29 -18.60 3.86
N ALA A 249 13.83 -18.15 2.73
CA ALA A 249 13.24 -18.31 1.40
C ALA A 249 13.36 -19.74 0.82
N ALA A 250 14.25 -20.56 1.36
CA ALA A 250 14.59 -21.87 0.80
C ALA A 250 13.35 -22.78 0.61
N GLY A 251 13.11 -23.19 -0.63
CA GLY A 251 11.97 -24.04 -1.01
C GLY A 251 10.66 -23.30 -1.29
N ILE A 252 10.64 -21.97 -1.19
CA ILE A 252 9.47 -21.13 -1.53
C ILE A 252 9.79 -20.35 -2.80
N THR A 253 9.46 -20.93 -3.97
CA THR A 253 9.88 -20.41 -5.28
C THR A 253 9.55 -18.93 -5.51
N SER A 254 8.39 -18.46 -5.08
CA SER A 254 7.99 -17.05 -5.25
C SER A 254 8.81 -16.12 -4.36
N ARG A 255 9.12 -16.54 -3.12
CA ARG A 255 10.00 -15.78 -2.23
C ARG A 255 11.44 -15.79 -2.73
N GLU A 256 11.95 -16.94 -3.19
CA GLU A 256 13.29 -17.05 -3.79
C GLU A 256 13.45 -16.06 -4.95
N LEU A 257 12.44 -15.94 -5.81
CA LEU A 257 12.44 -15.00 -6.93
C LEU A 257 12.42 -13.54 -6.47
N ALA A 258 11.64 -13.20 -5.45
CA ALA A 258 11.61 -11.87 -4.86
C ALA A 258 12.97 -11.51 -4.23
N VAL A 259 13.54 -12.43 -3.47
CA VAL A 259 14.87 -12.29 -2.85
C VAL A 259 15.97 -12.10 -3.89
N GLU A 260 15.95 -12.89 -4.98
CA GLU A 260 16.91 -12.72 -6.08
C GLU A 260 16.84 -11.30 -6.68
N ARG A 261 15.63 -10.80 -6.94
CA ARG A 261 15.43 -9.44 -7.48
C ARG A 261 15.94 -8.36 -6.52
N LEU A 262 15.65 -8.49 -5.22
CA LEU A 262 16.13 -7.55 -4.20
C LEU A 262 17.67 -7.58 -4.06
N ARG A 263 18.31 -8.75 -4.23
CA ARG A 263 19.78 -8.87 -4.27
C ARG A 263 20.36 -8.20 -5.51
N ILE A 264 19.76 -8.41 -6.67
CA ILE A 264 20.20 -7.75 -7.91
C ILE A 264 20.06 -6.21 -7.81
N LEU A 265 19.04 -5.72 -7.11
CA LEU A 265 18.86 -4.29 -6.82
C LEU A 265 19.89 -3.78 -5.81
N GLY A 266 20.53 -4.64 -5.02
CA GLY A 266 21.42 -4.24 -3.93
C GLY A 266 20.71 -3.78 -2.66
N VAL A 267 19.42 -4.13 -2.52
CA VAL A 267 18.63 -3.91 -1.29
C VAL A 267 18.98 -4.98 -0.25
N LEU A 268 19.20 -6.20 -0.71
CA LEU A 268 19.70 -7.31 0.11
C LEU A 268 21.17 -7.62 -0.18
N PRO A 269 21.92 -8.07 0.83
CA PRO A 269 23.29 -8.53 0.66
C PRO A 269 23.40 -9.80 -0.18
#